data_b6a97f6d5a0990acde06441eb11c3b4c
#
_entry.id   b6a97f6d5a0990acde06441eb11c3b4c
#
_cell.length_a   1.000
_cell.length_b   1.000
_cell.length_c   1.000
_cell.angle_alpha   90.00
_cell.angle_beta   90.00
_cell.angle_gamma   90.00
#
_symmetry.space_group_name_H-M   'P 1'
#
loop_
_entity.id
_entity.type
_entity.pdbx_description
1 polymer ?
#
loop_
_entity_poly.entity_id
_entity_poly.type
_entity_poly.pdbx_seq_one_letter_code
_entity_poly.pdbx_strand_id
1 'polypeptide(L)'
;YADRILLYGPPGTGKTYAAATNKVGYTLEGEPNVYQITMTEDTASANLEGFYKPNSSGSFEWHDGIAIQAWRRGGRLVVNEIDHASPDAMTFLHAILDDKDIAQLTLNNDNKETVRPAKGFTVIATTNSLPESLPMALKDRFPVKINVDKIHPKALDMFPKSWHGVINDTSLSDDIETRISIRAWRE
;
A
#
# COMPACT_ATOMS: atom_id res chain seq x y z
N TYR A 1 11.90 -3.74 14.13
CA TYR A 1 10.96 -4.11 13.04
C TYR A 1 9.81 -3.13 13.09
N ALA A 2 9.48 -2.51 11.96
CA ALA A 2 8.30 -1.66 11.85
C ALA A 2 7.23 -2.44 11.08
N ASP A 3 6.05 -2.52 11.68
CA ASP A 3 4.91 -3.20 11.05
C ASP A 3 4.16 -2.29 10.07
N ARG A 4 4.44 -0.98 10.11
CA ARG A 4 3.81 0.05 9.28
C ARG A 4 4.87 0.99 8.72
N ILE A 5 4.97 1.01 7.39
CA ILE A 5 6.01 1.75 6.65
C ILE A 5 5.33 2.61 5.58
N LEU A 6 5.72 3.87 5.49
CA LEU A 6 5.35 4.76 4.40
C LEU A 6 6.54 4.94 3.46
N LEU A 7 6.37 4.59 2.18
CA LEU A 7 7.32 4.91 1.12
C LEU A 7 6.83 6.15 0.38
N TYR A 8 7.63 7.19 0.34
CA TYR A 8 7.28 8.44 -0.34
C TYR A 8 8.39 8.87 -1.31
N GLY A 9 8.06 9.76 -2.24
CA GLY A 9 9.04 10.30 -3.19
C GLY A 9 8.50 10.35 -4.62
N PRO A 10 9.31 10.77 -5.60
CA PRO A 10 8.87 10.99 -6.97
C PRO A 10 8.21 9.76 -7.62
N PRO A 11 7.27 9.94 -8.55
CA PRO A 11 6.68 8.84 -9.30
C PRO A 11 7.74 8.10 -10.13
N GLY A 12 7.53 6.80 -10.34
CA GLY A 12 8.43 5.99 -11.18
C GLY A 12 9.68 5.44 -10.47
N THR A 13 9.95 5.78 -9.21
CA THR A 13 11.11 5.30 -8.44
C THR A 13 11.05 3.82 -8.04
N GLY A 14 9.89 3.16 -8.21
CA GLY A 14 9.72 1.75 -7.87
C GLY A 14 9.17 1.51 -6.47
N LYS A 15 8.53 2.50 -5.82
CA LYS A 15 7.92 2.36 -4.48
C LYS A 15 6.98 1.15 -4.38
N THR A 16 6.04 1.03 -5.32
CA THR A 16 5.10 -0.09 -5.37
C THR A 16 5.81 -1.44 -5.51
N TYR A 17 6.82 -1.50 -6.36
CA TYR A 17 7.62 -2.72 -6.51
C TYR A 17 8.35 -3.06 -5.21
N ALA A 18 9.00 -2.09 -4.60
CA ALA A 18 9.68 -2.27 -3.31
C ALA A 18 8.70 -2.71 -2.21
N ALA A 19 7.51 -2.08 -2.13
CA ALA A 19 6.47 -2.44 -1.17
C ALA A 19 6.02 -3.90 -1.32
N ALA A 20 5.84 -4.37 -2.56
CA ALA A 20 5.37 -5.72 -2.84
C ALA A 20 6.46 -6.80 -2.68
N THR A 21 7.71 -6.49 -3.04
CA THR A 21 8.78 -7.50 -3.16
C THR A 21 9.85 -7.41 -2.08
N ASN A 22 9.96 -6.28 -1.37
CA ASN A 22 11.01 -6.09 -0.38
C ASN A 22 10.74 -6.94 0.87
N LYS A 23 11.81 -7.52 1.44
CA LYS A 23 11.75 -8.33 2.67
C LYS A 23 11.61 -7.50 3.95
N VAL A 24 11.35 -6.20 3.83
CA VAL A 24 11.10 -5.32 4.98
C VAL A 24 9.80 -5.73 5.67
N GLY A 25 9.85 -5.97 6.97
CA GLY A 25 8.70 -6.42 7.75
C GLY A 25 8.50 -7.94 7.82
N TYR A 26 9.40 -8.74 7.27
CA TYR A 26 9.37 -10.18 7.48
C TYR A 26 9.72 -10.52 8.92
N THR A 27 8.84 -11.22 9.57
CA THR A 27 9.10 -11.69 10.93
C THR A 27 9.40 -13.17 11.01
N LEU A 28 9.10 -13.99 9.99
CA LEU A 28 9.22 -15.45 10.10
C LEU A 28 9.27 -16.17 8.73
N GLU A 29 9.53 -17.44 8.79
CA GLU A 29 9.61 -18.51 7.81
C GLU A 29 8.72 -18.35 6.57
N GLY A 30 9.27 -17.83 5.48
CA GLY A 30 8.61 -17.75 4.18
C GLY A 30 8.29 -16.32 3.71
N GLU A 31 7.87 -16.21 2.46
CA GLU A 31 7.43 -14.94 1.89
C GLU A 31 5.98 -14.64 2.34
N PRO A 32 5.66 -13.41 2.79
CA PRO A 32 4.30 -13.08 3.17
C PRO A 32 3.39 -13.11 1.95
N ASN A 33 2.17 -13.52 2.15
CA ASN A 33 1.11 -13.25 1.18
C ASN A 33 0.95 -11.73 1.05
N VAL A 34 1.08 -11.23 -0.17
CA VAL A 34 0.95 -9.80 -0.46
C VAL A 34 -0.45 -9.52 -0.98
N TYR A 35 -1.12 -8.59 -0.31
CA TYR A 35 -2.42 -8.05 -0.65
C TYR A 35 -2.24 -6.61 -1.09
N GLN A 36 -2.56 -6.28 -2.32
CA GLN A 36 -2.26 -4.96 -2.88
C GLN A 36 -3.51 -4.26 -3.38
N ILE A 37 -3.65 -3.00 -3.01
CA ILE A 37 -4.70 -2.10 -3.50
C ILE A 37 -4.08 -0.76 -3.88
N THR A 38 -4.63 -0.12 -4.91
CA THR A 38 -4.33 1.28 -5.26
C THR A 38 -5.54 2.11 -4.89
N MET A 39 -5.30 3.15 -4.10
CA MET A 39 -6.35 4.06 -3.66
C MET A 39 -6.68 5.06 -4.76
N THR A 40 -7.95 5.38 -4.86
CA THR A 40 -8.51 6.44 -5.70
C THR A 40 -9.63 7.11 -4.92
N GLU A 41 -10.07 8.27 -5.36
CA GLU A 41 -11.22 8.97 -4.76
C GLU A 41 -12.52 8.14 -4.77
N ASP A 42 -12.63 7.19 -5.72
CA ASP A 42 -13.78 6.29 -5.86
C ASP A 42 -13.61 4.97 -5.09
N THR A 43 -12.48 4.75 -4.42
CA THR A 43 -12.25 3.51 -3.66
C THR A 43 -13.15 3.50 -2.43
N ALA A 44 -14.16 2.63 -2.42
CA ALA A 44 -15.06 2.47 -1.29
C ALA A 44 -14.39 1.68 -0.14
N SER A 45 -14.76 1.98 1.10
CA SER A 45 -14.32 1.21 2.28
C SER A 45 -14.69 -0.27 2.17
N ALA A 46 -15.79 -0.60 1.50
CA ALA A 46 -16.19 -1.97 1.22
C ALA A 46 -15.13 -2.81 0.49
N ASN A 47 -14.30 -2.20 -0.36
CA ASN A 47 -13.20 -2.90 -1.02
C ASN A 47 -12.10 -3.34 -0.03
N LEU A 48 -12.00 -2.62 1.08
CA LEU A 48 -11.06 -2.89 2.16
C LEU A 48 -11.66 -3.83 3.21
N GLU A 49 -12.89 -3.55 3.65
CA GLU A 49 -13.61 -4.27 4.70
C GLU A 49 -14.22 -5.58 4.19
N GLY A 50 -15.09 -5.48 3.20
CA GLY A 50 -15.85 -6.59 2.66
C GLY A 50 -17.25 -6.18 2.21
N PHE A 51 -17.92 -7.08 1.52
CA PHE A 51 -19.24 -6.84 0.97
C PHE A 51 -19.96 -8.15 0.68
N TYR A 52 -21.27 -8.06 0.51
CA TYR A 52 -22.10 -9.20 0.15
C TYR A 52 -22.12 -9.41 -1.36
N LYS A 53 -21.92 -10.65 -1.79
CA LYS A 53 -22.10 -11.09 -3.18
C LYS A 53 -23.23 -12.11 -3.29
N PRO A 54 -24.02 -12.09 -4.37
CA PRO A 54 -24.96 -13.17 -4.65
C PRO A 54 -24.18 -14.45 -4.97
N ASN A 55 -24.60 -15.56 -4.37
CA ASN A 55 -24.09 -16.90 -4.68
C ASN A 55 -24.97 -17.58 -5.75
N SER A 56 -24.59 -18.79 -6.15
CA SER A 56 -25.30 -19.56 -7.18
C SER A 56 -26.74 -19.97 -6.79
N SER A 57 -27.08 -19.95 -5.51
CA SER A 57 -28.42 -20.22 -5.00
C SER A 57 -29.32 -18.98 -4.94
N GLY A 58 -28.80 -17.79 -5.29
CA GLY A 58 -29.51 -16.52 -5.18
C GLY A 58 -29.48 -15.90 -3.78
N SER A 59 -28.81 -16.53 -2.83
CA SER A 59 -28.56 -15.94 -1.49
C SER A 59 -27.32 -15.05 -1.51
N PHE A 60 -27.21 -14.15 -0.55
CA PHE A 60 -26.04 -13.29 -0.41
C PHE A 60 -25.04 -13.91 0.57
N GLU A 61 -23.77 -13.85 0.23
CA GLU A 61 -22.66 -14.33 1.05
C GLU A 61 -21.64 -13.21 1.27
N TRP A 62 -21.14 -13.10 2.50
CA TRP A 62 -20.11 -12.12 2.84
C TRP A 62 -18.75 -12.52 2.25
N HIS A 63 -18.10 -11.56 1.62
CA HIS A 63 -16.73 -11.66 1.13
C HIS A 63 -15.86 -10.61 1.80
N ASP A 64 -14.82 -11.07 2.50
CA ASP A 64 -13.84 -10.17 3.10
C ASP A 64 -13.16 -9.30 2.03
N GLY A 65 -13.05 -8.01 2.31
CA GLY A 65 -12.25 -7.10 1.53
C GLY A 65 -10.76 -7.35 1.70
N ILE A 66 -9.96 -6.69 0.88
CA ILE A 66 -8.52 -7.00 0.77
C ILE A 66 -7.75 -6.77 2.08
N ALA A 67 -8.13 -5.75 2.88
CA ALA A 67 -7.47 -5.47 4.14
C ALA A 67 -7.81 -6.52 5.21
N ILE A 68 -9.08 -6.97 5.26
CA ILE A 68 -9.50 -8.03 6.19
C ILE A 68 -8.87 -9.38 5.81
N GLN A 69 -8.74 -9.68 4.52
CA GLN A 69 -8.03 -10.87 4.08
C GLN A 69 -6.56 -10.86 4.56
N ALA A 70 -5.88 -9.71 4.42
CA ALA A 70 -4.52 -9.54 4.92
C ALA A 70 -4.44 -9.69 6.44
N TRP A 71 -5.40 -9.11 7.18
CA TRP A 71 -5.49 -9.22 8.63
C TRP A 71 -5.62 -10.66 9.11
N ARG A 72 -6.60 -11.40 8.55
CA ARG A 72 -6.87 -12.78 8.95
C ARG A 72 -5.70 -13.72 8.70
N ARG A 73 -4.91 -13.44 7.66
CA ARG A 73 -3.81 -14.33 7.23
C ARG A 73 -2.43 -13.87 7.70
N GLY A 74 -2.35 -12.76 8.40
CA GLY A 74 -1.06 -12.20 8.82
C GLY A 74 -0.19 -11.78 7.63
N GLY A 75 -0.81 -11.39 6.51
CA GLY A 75 -0.14 -11.01 5.27
C GLY A 75 0.34 -9.57 5.28
N ARG A 76 0.99 -9.18 4.18
CA ARG A 76 1.38 -7.79 3.91
C ARG A 76 0.29 -7.09 3.12
N LEU A 77 -0.26 -6.01 3.67
CA LEU A 77 -1.13 -5.09 2.95
C LEU A 77 -0.27 -3.99 2.30
N VAL A 78 -0.32 -3.88 0.98
CA VAL A 78 0.30 -2.78 0.23
C VAL A 78 -0.80 -1.82 -0.21
N VAL A 79 -0.75 -0.59 0.30
CA VAL A 79 -1.70 0.48 -0.01
C VAL A 79 -0.99 1.51 -0.89
N ASN A 80 -1.21 1.45 -2.20
CA ASN A 80 -0.62 2.41 -3.12
C ASN A 80 -1.43 3.69 -3.18
N GLU A 81 -0.72 4.81 -3.33
CA GLU A 81 -1.31 6.16 -3.49
C GLU A 81 -2.29 6.47 -2.35
N ILE A 82 -1.86 6.24 -1.11
CA ILE A 82 -2.70 6.36 0.07
C ILE A 82 -3.30 7.76 0.26
N ASP A 83 -2.63 8.79 -0.25
CA ASP A 83 -3.08 10.18 -0.28
C ASP A 83 -4.30 10.42 -1.19
N HIS A 84 -4.61 9.50 -2.11
CA HIS A 84 -5.80 9.53 -2.95
C HIS A 84 -7.00 8.77 -2.37
N ALA A 85 -6.89 8.26 -1.15
CA ALA A 85 -7.99 7.54 -0.52
C ALA A 85 -9.20 8.45 -0.28
N SER A 86 -10.40 7.96 -0.60
CA SER A 86 -11.65 8.64 -0.26
C SER A 86 -11.76 8.83 1.27
N PRO A 87 -12.52 9.83 1.76
CA PRO A 87 -12.70 10.02 3.21
C PRO A 87 -13.22 8.78 3.94
N ASP A 88 -14.08 8.00 3.29
CA ASP A 88 -14.64 6.77 3.81
C ASP A 88 -13.56 5.68 3.94
N ALA A 89 -12.80 5.44 2.86
CA ALA A 89 -11.67 4.50 2.87
C ALA A 89 -10.58 4.93 3.86
N MET A 90 -10.32 6.24 3.98
CA MET A 90 -9.36 6.78 4.93
C MET A 90 -9.76 6.49 6.39
N THR A 91 -11.05 6.64 6.70
CA THR A 91 -11.59 6.33 8.04
C THR A 91 -11.37 4.85 8.38
N PHE A 92 -11.63 3.96 7.42
CA PHE A 92 -11.36 2.53 7.58
C PHE A 92 -9.85 2.24 7.75
N LEU A 93 -9.01 2.87 6.93
CA LEU A 93 -7.55 2.71 7.03
C LEU A 93 -6.99 3.15 8.38
N HIS A 94 -7.60 4.13 9.05
CA HIS A 94 -7.18 4.51 10.40
C HIS A 94 -7.29 3.34 11.38
N ALA A 95 -8.35 2.54 11.30
CA ALA A 95 -8.51 1.35 12.15
C ALA A 95 -7.50 0.24 11.78
N ILE A 96 -7.25 0.04 10.48
CA ILE A 96 -6.26 -0.95 10.00
C ILE A 96 -4.82 -0.58 10.39
N LEU A 97 -4.53 0.71 10.47
CA LEU A 97 -3.22 1.26 10.78
C LEU A 97 -2.99 1.50 12.27
N ASP A 98 -3.93 1.16 13.14
CA ASP A 98 -3.74 1.24 14.58
C ASP A 98 -2.69 0.23 15.08
N ASP A 99 -2.25 0.42 16.32
CA ASP A 99 -1.31 -0.50 16.94
C ASP A 99 -1.91 -1.90 17.02
N LYS A 100 -1.13 -2.89 16.56
CA LYS A 100 -1.58 -4.30 16.46
C LYS A 100 -2.09 -4.88 17.78
N ASP A 101 -1.61 -4.36 18.92
CA ASP A 101 -1.99 -4.88 20.23
C ASP A 101 -3.40 -4.41 20.65
N ILE A 102 -3.87 -3.30 20.06
CA ILE A 102 -5.19 -2.73 20.33
C ILE A 102 -6.13 -2.74 19.11
N ALA A 103 -5.56 -2.90 17.91
CA ALA A 103 -6.32 -2.86 16.67
C ALA A 103 -7.40 -3.95 16.64
N GLN A 104 -8.63 -3.54 16.42
CA GLN A 104 -9.77 -4.42 16.21
C GLN A 104 -10.84 -3.72 15.40
N LEU A 105 -11.59 -4.47 14.65
CA LEU A 105 -12.69 -3.97 13.83
C LEU A 105 -13.87 -4.93 13.90
N THR A 106 -15.07 -4.39 14.09
CA THR A 106 -16.31 -5.15 13.95
C THR A 106 -16.82 -5.02 12.52
N LEU A 107 -16.88 -6.14 11.80
CA LEU A 107 -17.32 -6.16 10.41
C LEU A 107 -18.80 -5.88 10.26
N ASN A 108 -19.19 -5.30 9.14
CA ASN A 108 -20.57 -5.06 8.78
C ASN A 108 -21.27 -6.31 8.19
N ASN A 109 -20.81 -7.50 8.57
CA ASN A 109 -21.44 -8.77 8.22
C ASN A 109 -22.61 -9.11 9.18
N ASP A 110 -23.39 -10.16 8.87
CA ASP A 110 -24.56 -10.57 9.66
C ASP A 110 -24.22 -10.89 11.11
N ASN A 111 -23.04 -11.49 11.32
CA ASN A 111 -22.59 -11.92 12.65
C ASN A 111 -21.96 -10.79 13.46
N LYS A 112 -21.77 -9.60 12.89
CA LYS A 112 -21.03 -8.50 13.55
C LYS A 112 -19.70 -8.97 14.13
N GLU A 113 -18.99 -9.80 13.38
CA GLU A 113 -17.75 -10.41 13.82
C GLU A 113 -16.70 -9.35 14.13
N THR A 114 -16.04 -9.46 15.29
CA THR A 114 -14.89 -8.62 15.62
C THR A 114 -13.60 -9.34 15.21
N VAL A 115 -12.83 -8.73 14.33
CA VAL A 115 -11.56 -9.25 13.81
C VAL A 115 -10.39 -8.45 14.34
N ARG A 116 -9.24 -9.12 14.45
CA ARG A 116 -7.95 -8.55 14.86
C ARG A 116 -6.86 -8.98 13.88
N PRO A 117 -5.77 -8.21 13.77
CA PRO A 117 -4.65 -8.60 12.91
C PRO A 117 -3.98 -9.88 13.43
N ALA A 118 -3.83 -10.87 12.56
CA ALA A 118 -3.07 -12.07 12.86
C ALA A 118 -1.56 -11.75 12.94
N LYS A 119 -0.82 -12.63 13.61
CA LYS A 119 0.63 -12.51 13.71
C LYS A 119 1.29 -12.44 12.33
N GLY A 120 2.20 -11.51 12.15
CA GLY A 120 2.89 -11.29 10.87
C GLY A 120 2.26 -10.22 9.98
N PHE A 121 1.07 -9.72 10.30
CA PHE A 121 0.45 -8.63 9.54
C PHE A 121 1.35 -7.39 9.51
N THR A 122 1.54 -6.84 8.33
CA THR A 122 2.29 -5.60 8.08
C THR A 122 1.61 -4.74 7.04
N VAL A 123 1.82 -3.42 7.10
CA VAL A 123 1.33 -2.48 6.10
C VAL A 123 2.49 -1.71 5.49
N ILE A 124 2.54 -1.64 4.18
CA ILE A 124 3.41 -0.72 3.46
C ILE A 124 2.53 0.17 2.58
N ALA A 125 2.50 1.46 2.88
CA ALA A 125 1.82 2.44 2.06
C ALA A 125 2.79 3.16 1.13
N THR A 126 2.31 3.60 -0.02
CA THR A 126 3.07 4.46 -0.94
C THR A 126 2.34 5.75 -1.21
N THR A 127 3.09 6.83 -1.42
CA THR A 127 2.58 8.14 -1.87
C THR A 127 3.62 8.84 -2.74
N ASN A 128 3.18 9.70 -3.64
CA ASN A 128 4.04 10.61 -4.39
C ASN A 128 4.22 11.95 -3.68
N SER A 129 3.41 12.21 -2.68
CA SER A 129 3.43 13.42 -1.88
C SER A 129 4.46 13.36 -0.75
N LEU A 130 4.91 14.52 -0.26
CA LEU A 130 5.72 14.58 0.95
C LEU A 130 4.89 14.17 2.18
N PRO A 131 5.49 13.51 3.18
CA PRO A 131 4.76 13.11 4.39
C PRO A 131 4.08 14.28 5.13
N GLU A 132 4.62 15.49 5.00
CA GLU A 132 4.10 16.70 5.61
C GLU A 132 2.73 17.11 5.07
N SER A 133 2.44 16.76 3.81
CA SER A 133 1.15 17.06 3.16
C SER A 133 0.03 16.09 3.55
N LEU A 134 0.38 14.94 4.16
CA LEU A 134 -0.60 13.97 4.61
C LEU A 134 -1.32 14.44 5.88
N PRO A 135 -2.60 14.07 6.08
CA PRO A 135 -3.28 14.30 7.34
C PRO A 135 -2.47 13.81 8.54
N MET A 136 -2.40 14.60 9.61
CA MET A 136 -1.59 14.27 10.79
C MET A 136 -1.95 12.89 11.36
N ALA A 137 -3.25 12.59 11.45
CA ALA A 137 -3.73 11.31 11.95
C ALA A 137 -3.20 10.11 11.16
N LEU A 138 -3.03 10.26 9.84
CA LEU A 138 -2.44 9.22 8.99
C LEU A 138 -0.93 9.14 9.16
N LYS A 139 -0.28 10.31 9.18
CA LYS A 139 1.17 10.44 9.31
C LYS A 139 1.71 9.81 10.60
N ASP A 140 0.99 9.96 11.71
CA ASP A 140 1.37 9.45 13.02
C ASP A 140 1.28 7.92 13.12
N ARG A 141 0.48 7.31 12.24
CA ARG A 141 0.33 5.85 12.17
C ARG A 141 1.48 5.13 11.47
N PHE A 142 2.36 5.87 10.78
CA PHE A 142 3.55 5.31 10.15
C PHE A 142 4.80 5.69 10.94
N PRO A 143 5.29 4.80 11.83
CA PRO A 143 6.50 5.07 12.61
C PRO A 143 7.76 5.16 11.74
N VAL A 144 7.74 4.50 10.57
CA VAL A 144 8.85 4.54 9.61
C VAL A 144 8.39 5.16 8.31
N LYS A 145 9.09 6.21 7.87
CA LYS A 145 8.90 6.91 6.62
C LYS A 145 10.21 6.87 5.84
N ILE A 146 10.16 6.33 4.62
CA ILE A 146 11.35 6.13 3.78
C ILE A 146 11.19 6.95 2.51
N ASN A 147 12.11 7.88 2.29
CA ASN A 147 12.21 8.58 1.02
C ASN A 147 12.83 7.65 -0.04
N VAL A 148 12.09 7.42 -1.12
CA VAL A 148 12.53 6.66 -2.28
C VAL A 148 12.83 7.65 -3.41
N ASP A 149 13.97 8.31 -3.30
CA ASP A 149 14.47 9.36 -4.19
C ASP A 149 15.33 8.82 -5.35
N LYS A 150 15.53 7.51 -5.41
CA LYS A 150 16.31 6.85 -6.47
C LYS A 150 15.48 5.81 -7.19
N ILE A 151 15.75 5.66 -8.47
CA ILE A 151 15.13 4.58 -9.26
C ILE A 151 15.63 3.23 -8.75
N HIS A 152 14.71 2.28 -8.60
CA HIS A 152 15.06 0.94 -8.15
C HIS A 152 16.08 0.30 -9.13
N PRO A 153 17.20 -0.27 -8.65
CA PRO A 153 18.26 -0.82 -9.52
C PRO A 153 17.75 -1.78 -10.59
N LYS A 154 16.84 -2.70 -10.24
CA LYS A 154 16.24 -3.63 -11.20
C LYS A 154 15.47 -2.96 -12.34
N ALA A 155 14.97 -1.75 -12.12
CA ALA A 155 14.32 -1.00 -13.18
C ALA A 155 15.35 -0.39 -14.14
N LEU A 156 16.52 0.02 -13.63
CA LEU A 156 17.65 0.49 -14.43
C LEU A 156 18.35 -0.65 -15.18
N ASP A 157 18.44 -1.85 -14.58
CA ASP A 157 19.09 -3.02 -15.22
C ASP A 157 18.43 -3.45 -16.54
N MET A 158 17.23 -2.94 -16.82
CA MET A 158 16.53 -3.17 -18.10
C MET A 158 17.08 -2.33 -19.24
N PHE A 159 17.96 -1.37 -18.96
CA PHE A 159 18.52 -0.43 -19.93
C PHE A 159 20.05 -0.55 -19.99
N PRO A 160 20.69 -0.18 -21.12
CA PRO A 160 22.14 -0.10 -21.22
C PRO A 160 22.70 0.82 -20.12
N LYS A 161 23.80 0.43 -19.50
CA LYS A 161 24.45 1.23 -18.43
C LYS A 161 24.78 2.67 -18.84
N SER A 162 25.07 2.88 -20.11
CA SER A 162 25.34 4.23 -20.67
C SER A 162 24.14 5.18 -20.59
N TRP A 163 22.90 4.64 -20.42
CA TRP A 163 21.69 5.43 -20.35
C TRP A 163 21.25 5.72 -18.90
N HIS A 164 21.83 5.02 -17.93
CA HIS A 164 21.40 5.14 -16.52
C HIS A 164 21.48 6.57 -15.98
N GLY A 165 22.50 7.34 -16.38
CA GLY A 165 22.63 8.75 -15.99
C GLY A 165 21.45 9.58 -16.49
N VAL A 166 21.20 9.54 -17.81
CA VAL A 166 20.10 10.31 -18.43
C VAL A 166 18.74 9.88 -17.90
N ILE A 167 18.52 8.58 -17.68
CA ILE A 167 17.27 8.06 -17.12
C ILE A 167 17.07 8.57 -15.69
N ASN A 168 18.10 8.57 -14.85
CA ASN A 168 18.02 9.11 -13.50
C ASN A 168 17.70 10.61 -13.53
N ASP A 169 18.44 11.38 -14.32
CA ASP A 169 18.29 12.83 -14.38
C ASP A 169 16.89 13.23 -14.87
N THR A 170 16.37 12.56 -15.90
CA THR A 170 15.04 12.88 -16.44
C THR A 170 13.88 12.31 -15.63
N SER A 171 14.03 11.14 -15.04
CA SER A 171 12.94 10.51 -14.26
C SER A 171 12.81 11.09 -12.86
N LEU A 172 13.88 11.67 -12.30
CA LEU A 172 13.90 12.30 -10.98
C LEU A 172 13.86 13.84 -11.05
N SER A 173 13.73 14.42 -12.24
CA SER A 173 13.60 15.86 -12.40
C SER A 173 12.42 16.42 -11.61
N ASP A 174 12.64 17.53 -10.92
CA ASP A 174 11.57 18.29 -10.25
C ASP A 174 10.71 19.06 -11.26
N ASP A 175 11.24 19.29 -12.46
CA ASP A 175 10.51 19.91 -13.55
C ASP A 175 9.58 18.89 -14.23
N ILE A 176 8.29 19.12 -14.10
CA ILE A 176 7.24 18.24 -14.64
C ILE A 176 7.31 18.17 -16.17
N GLU A 177 7.69 19.26 -16.84
CA GLU A 177 7.75 19.32 -18.31
C GLU A 177 8.89 18.46 -18.87
N THR A 178 9.98 18.33 -18.14
CA THR A 178 11.16 17.54 -18.54
C THR A 178 11.19 16.14 -17.94
N ARG A 179 10.23 15.83 -17.04
CA ARG A 179 10.20 14.52 -16.39
C ARG A 179 9.70 13.43 -17.34
N ILE A 180 10.57 12.44 -17.58
CA ILE A 180 10.24 11.23 -18.33
C ILE A 180 10.20 10.05 -17.34
N SER A 181 9.03 9.46 -17.15
CA SER A 181 8.92 8.32 -16.23
C SER A 181 9.71 7.12 -16.75
N ILE A 182 10.25 6.29 -15.85
CA ILE A 182 10.98 5.08 -16.25
C ILE A 182 10.10 4.11 -17.07
N ARG A 183 8.77 4.21 -16.96
CA ARG A 183 7.85 3.45 -17.81
C ARG A 183 7.90 3.93 -19.26
N ALA A 184 7.93 5.26 -19.47
CA ALA A 184 8.02 5.83 -20.82
C ALA A 184 9.37 5.51 -21.52
N TRP A 185 10.44 5.28 -20.76
CA TRP A 185 11.70 4.81 -21.31
C TRP A 185 11.67 3.36 -21.83
N ARG A 186 10.63 2.60 -21.47
CA ARG A 186 10.47 1.19 -21.88
C ARG A 186 9.67 1.00 -23.18
N GLU A 187 8.97 2.03 -23.62
CA GLU A 187 8.18 2.07 -24.89
C GLU A 187 8.99 2.69 -26.03
#